data_a41af4932723e4b03a9029dfad1bef53
#
_entry.id   a41af4932723e4b03a9029dfad1bef53
#
_cell.length_a   1.000
_cell.length_b   1.000
_cell.length_c   1.000
_cell.angle_alpha   90.00
_cell.angle_beta   90.00
_cell.angle_gamma   90.00
#
_symmetry.space_group_name_H-M   'P 1'
#
loop_
_entity.id
_entity.type
_entity.pdbx_description
1 polymer ?
#
loop_
_entity_poly.entity_id
_entity_poly.type
_entity_poly.pdbx_seq_one_letter_code
_entity_poly.pdbx_strand_id
1 'polypeptide(L)'
;MNRPGEEKVVWSEDVAEPTTWRQRLGTGVSIRTQRRKWSGRADTWDRHNDFGMAKVAAKAIEMAEIRPGMACVDLGCGTGRMALVLAKAGADVIGVDVSRTMIQRMMSQARHNGTGSVRGLAVPIEHLKLPAASADLVITNYALHHLLDSDKDKVVRSAFAWLRPGGQLVVADMMLGRGATTRDRKIIAGKIRIMAKKGIPGYWRILKNVGRFLFRVHERPISPEAWRRLLEEVGFDGVETTAVVAEAAVVKGIKPSV
;
A
#
# COMPACT_ATOMS: atom_id res chain seq x y z
N MET A 1 -36.22 2.17 -5.77
CA MET A 1 -36.52 1.41 -4.53
C MET A 1 -35.29 1.50 -3.65
N ASN A 2 -35.34 2.34 -2.60
CA ASN A 2 -34.25 2.47 -1.63
C ASN A 2 -34.18 1.22 -0.77
N ARG A 3 -32.99 0.64 -0.63
CA ARG A 3 -32.76 -0.45 0.33
C ARG A 3 -32.85 0.15 1.74
N PRO A 4 -33.61 -0.44 2.68
CA PRO A 4 -33.67 0.00 4.07
C PRO A 4 -32.33 -0.42 4.74
N GLY A 5 -31.62 0.54 5.33
CA GLY A 5 -30.42 0.30 6.15
C GLY A 5 -29.16 1.04 5.73
N GLU A 6 -29.18 1.96 4.76
CA GLU A 6 -28.04 2.85 4.49
C GLU A 6 -27.96 3.95 5.57
N GLU A 7 -27.46 3.64 6.74
CA GLU A 7 -26.85 4.66 7.59
C GLU A 7 -25.66 5.26 6.81
N LYS A 8 -25.79 6.54 6.44
CA LYS A 8 -24.68 7.31 5.88
C LYS A 8 -23.60 7.34 6.94
N VAL A 9 -22.57 6.51 6.79
CA VAL A 9 -21.38 6.54 7.64
C VAL A 9 -20.74 7.92 7.46
N VAL A 10 -20.91 8.77 8.46
CA VAL A 10 -20.28 10.09 8.52
C VAL A 10 -18.82 9.85 8.87
N TRP A 11 -17.94 10.01 7.90
CA TRP A 11 -16.50 9.90 8.07
C TRP A 11 -16.00 11.17 8.78
N SER A 12 -15.71 11.09 10.08
CA SER A 12 -15.07 12.20 10.80
C SER A 12 -13.60 12.30 10.41
N GLU A 13 -13.15 13.53 10.14
CA GLU A 13 -11.72 13.84 9.91
C GLU A 13 -10.87 13.80 11.19
N ASP A 14 -11.38 13.24 12.28
CA ASP A 14 -10.70 13.19 13.57
C ASP A 14 -9.48 12.28 13.55
N VAL A 15 -8.32 12.89 13.65
CA VAL A 15 -6.99 12.28 13.50
C VAL A 15 -6.54 11.64 14.82
N ALA A 16 -6.13 10.36 14.80
CA ALA A 16 -5.48 9.73 15.95
C ALA A 16 -4.11 10.35 16.22
N GLU A 17 -3.89 10.86 17.42
CA GLU A 17 -2.65 11.52 17.83
C GLU A 17 -1.47 10.53 17.97
N PRO A 18 -0.28 10.85 17.43
CA PRO A 18 0.94 10.06 17.63
C PRO A 18 1.42 10.12 19.10
N THR A 19 1.97 9.01 19.60
CA THR A 19 2.26 8.80 21.03
C THR A 19 3.47 9.55 21.58
N THR A 20 4.45 9.96 20.74
CA THR A 20 5.60 10.79 21.16
C THR A 20 5.88 11.94 20.20
N TRP A 21 6.48 13.04 20.71
CA TRP A 21 6.83 14.22 19.90
C TRP A 21 7.84 13.90 18.77
N ARG A 22 8.81 12.99 18.98
CA ARG A 22 9.76 12.54 17.94
C ARG A 22 9.08 11.76 16.83
N GLN A 23 8.13 10.90 17.17
CA GLN A 23 7.30 10.18 16.20
C GLN A 23 6.41 11.16 15.43
N ARG A 24 5.80 12.14 16.12
CA ARG A 24 4.99 13.20 15.51
C ARG A 24 5.77 13.99 14.47
N LEU A 25 7.00 14.41 14.78
CA LEU A 25 7.85 15.12 13.84
C LEU A 25 8.27 14.25 12.64
N GLY A 26 8.69 13.00 12.89
CA GLY A 26 9.09 12.07 11.85
C GLY A 26 7.97 11.76 10.87
N THR A 27 6.78 11.43 11.37
CA THR A 27 5.60 11.16 10.57
C THR A 27 5.14 12.42 9.81
N GLY A 28 5.10 13.57 10.46
CA GLY A 28 4.71 14.83 9.82
C GLY A 28 5.64 15.25 8.68
N VAL A 29 6.94 15.09 8.83
CA VAL A 29 7.93 15.34 7.76
C VAL A 29 7.75 14.32 6.63
N SER A 30 7.52 13.03 6.96
CA SER A 30 7.26 11.98 5.99
C SER A 30 6.02 12.30 5.15
N ILE A 31 4.89 12.63 5.78
CA ILE A 31 3.62 12.99 5.12
C ILE A 31 3.80 14.17 4.16
N ARG A 32 4.42 15.28 4.61
CA ARG A 32 4.65 16.46 3.77
C ARG A 32 5.50 16.14 2.54
N THR A 33 6.57 15.36 2.74
CA THR A 33 7.48 14.93 1.67
C THR A 33 6.76 14.03 0.67
N GLN A 34 5.97 13.08 1.13
CA GLN A 34 5.20 12.19 0.29
C GLN A 34 4.13 12.96 -0.50
N ARG A 35 3.35 13.82 0.16
CA ARG A 35 2.34 14.64 -0.51
C ARG A 35 2.94 15.45 -1.65
N ARG A 36 4.07 16.15 -1.42
CA ARG A 36 4.76 16.92 -2.46
C ARG A 36 5.28 16.04 -3.60
N LYS A 37 5.90 14.90 -3.26
CA LYS A 37 6.46 13.94 -4.22
C LYS A 37 5.39 13.38 -5.14
N TRP A 38 4.27 12.93 -4.59
CA TRP A 38 3.22 12.24 -5.34
C TRP A 38 2.32 13.21 -6.11
N SER A 39 2.00 14.38 -5.57
CA SER A 39 1.27 15.41 -6.31
C SER A 39 2.02 15.86 -7.56
N GLY A 40 3.35 16.01 -7.49
CA GLY A 40 4.19 16.37 -8.64
C GLY A 40 4.39 15.24 -9.67
N ARG A 41 4.06 14.00 -9.32
CA ARG A 41 4.21 12.83 -10.21
C ARG A 41 2.91 12.33 -10.81
N ALA A 42 1.78 12.86 -10.40
CA ALA A 42 0.47 12.41 -10.84
C ALA A 42 0.35 12.36 -12.38
N ASP A 43 0.93 13.34 -13.10
CA ASP A 43 0.87 13.43 -14.57
C ASP A 43 1.69 12.39 -15.32
N THR A 44 2.73 11.86 -14.68
CA THR A 44 3.69 10.94 -15.31
C THR A 44 3.58 9.52 -14.77
N TRP A 45 2.86 9.31 -13.68
CA TRP A 45 2.79 8.04 -12.98
C TRP A 45 2.28 6.90 -13.86
N ASP A 46 1.21 7.13 -14.58
CA ASP A 46 0.57 6.11 -15.43
C ASP A 46 1.43 5.74 -16.66
N ARG A 47 2.36 6.61 -17.07
CA ARG A 47 3.29 6.34 -18.19
C ARG A 47 4.45 5.43 -17.78
N HIS A 48 4.76 5.33 -16.49
CA HIS A 48 5.79 4.44 -15.97
C HIS A 48 5.19 3.05 -15.73
N ASN A 49 4.89 2.36 -16.84
CA ASN A 49 4.40 0.99 -16.80
C ASN A 49 5.57 0.06 -16.53
N ASP A 50 5.98 -0.06 -15.26
CA ASP A 50 6.95 -1.07 -14.85
C ASP A 50 6.25 -2.43 -14.86
N PHE A 51 6.70 -3.30 -15.76
CA PHE A 51 6.16 -4.67 -15.93
C PHE A 51 6.19 -5.46 -14.61
N GLY A 52 7.16 -5.18 -13.72
CA GLY A 52 7.25 -5.74 -12.39
C GLY A 52 6.09 -5.33 -11.50
N MET A 53 5.73 -4.04 -11.49
CA MET A 53 4.62 -3.52 -10.70
C MET A 53 3.27 -4.09 -11.15
N ALA A 54 3.07 -4.27 -12.46
CA ALA A 54 1.86 -4.86 -12.99
C ALA A 54 1.68 -6.33 -12.56
N LYS A 55 2.77 -7.12 -12.56
CA LYS A 55 2.76 -8.51 -12.08
C LYS A 55 2.41 -8.60 -10.60
N VAL A 56 2.97 -7.71 -9.78
CA VAL A 56 2.72 -7.68 -8.33
C VAL A 56 1.26 -7.30 -8.05
N ALA A 57 0.73 -6.30 -8.75
CA ALA A 57 -0.68 -5.93 -8.65
C ALA A 57 -1.62 -7.07 -9.07
N ALA A 58 -1.33 -7.75 -10.19
CA ALA A 58 -2.11 -8.89 -10.66
C ALA A 58 -2.12 -10.03 -9.63
N LYS A 59 -0.96 -10.35 -9.03
CA LYS A 59 -0.87 -11.38 -7.99
C LYS A 59 -1.63 -11.00 -6.71
N ALA A 60 -1.60 -9.72 -6.33
CA ALA A 60 -2.36 -9.24 -5.18
C ALA A 60 -3.88 -9.37 -5.40
N ILE A 61 -4.37 -9.04 -6.60
CA ILE A 61 -5.78 -9.19 -6.98
C ILE A 61 -6.18 -10.67 -7.00
N GLU A 62 -5.34 -11.54 -7.55
CA GLU A 62 -5.56 -13.00 -7.54
C GLU A 62 -5.71 -13.53 -6.11
N MET A 63 -4.76 -13.17 -5.21
CA MET A 63 -4.77 -13.62 -3.81
C MET A 63 -5.92 -13.02 -3.00
N ALA A 64 -6.46 -11.88 -3.39
CA ALA A 64 -7.57 -11.21 -2.72
C ALA A 64 -8.93 -11.86 -2.98
N GLU A 65 -9.05 -12.73 -3.98
CA GLU A 65 -10.28 -13.52 -4.28
C GLU A 65 -11.55 -12.65 -4.29
N ILE A 66 -11.52 -11.57 -5.10
CA ILE A 66 -12.56 -10.55 -5.14
C ILE A 66 -13.92 -11.13 -5.53
N ARG A 67 -14.97 -10.74 -4.81
CA ARG A 67 -16.35 -11.08 -5.08
C ARG A 67 -17.19 -9.80 -5.19
N PRO A 68 -18.24 -9.81 -6.04
CA PRO A 68 -19.17 -8.69 -6.11
C PRO A 68 -19.78 -8.35 -4.73
N GLY A 69 -19.91 -7.07 -4.43
CA GLY A 69 -20.47 -6.58 -3.18
C GLY A 69 -19.48 -6.52 -2.00
N MET A 70 -18.22 -6.97 -2.17
CA MET A 70 -17.19 -6.81 -1.12
C MET A 70 -16.90 -5.33 -0.86
N ALA A 71 -16.85 -4.94 0.41
CA ALA A 71 -16.35 -3.65 0.84
C ALA A 71 -14.82 -3.65 0.89
N CYS A 72 -14.17 -2.94 -0.02
CA CYS A 72 -12.73 -2.93 -0.21
C CYS A 72 -12.11 -1.58 0.13
N VAL A 73 -10.93 -1.59 0.74
CA VAL A 73 -10.12 -0.39 1.01
C VAL A 73 -8.76 -0.55 0.32
N ASP A 74 -8.44 0.36 -0.62
CA ASP A 74 -7.15 0.40 -1.34
C ASP A 74 -6.27 1.49 -0.72
N LEU A 75 -5.26 1.09 0.06
CA LEU A 75 -4.35 1.98 0.77
C LEU A 75 -3.16 2.41 -0.11
N GLY A 76 -3.04 3.71 -0.37
CA GLY A 76 -2.07 4.25 -1.33
C GLY A 76 -2.49 4.01 -2.77
N CYS A 77 -3.78 4.21 -3.06
CA CYS A 77 -4.40 3.85 -4.33
C CYS A 77 -3.81 4.59 -5.56
N GLY A 78 -3.11 5.70 -5.35
CA GLY A 78 -2.58 6.53 -6.44
C GLY A 78 -3.68 6.97 -7.40
N THR A 79 -3.46 6.78 -8.70
CA THR A 79 -4.44 7.06 -9.77
C THR A 79 -5.55 6.01 -9.89
N GLY A 80 -5.59 5.02 -8.98
CA GLY A 80 -6.67 4.04 -8.90
C GLY A 80 -6.44 2.74 -9.65
N ARG A 81 -5.20 2.41 -10.00
CA ARG A 81 -4.90 1.20 -10.79
C ARG A 81 -5.53 -0.07 -10.19
N MET A 82 -5.45 -0.26 -8.87
CA MET A 82 -6.10 -1.39 -8.20
C MET A 82 -7.57 -1.11 -7.91
N ALA A 83 -7.88 0.04 -7.32
CA ALA A 83 -9.24 0.42 -6.97
C ALA A 83 -10.24 0.26 -8.13
N LEU A 84 -9.85 0.66 -9.35
CA LEU A 84 -10.69 0.55 -10.54
C LEU A 84 -10.90 -0.92 -10.99
N VAL A 85 -9.89 -1.78 -10.83
CA VAL A 85 -10.02 -3.20 -11.14
C VAL A 85 -10.96 -3.89 -10.15
N LEU A 86 -10.83 -3.59 -8.86
CA LEU A 86 -11.71 -4.10 -7.80
C LEU A 86 -13.16 -3.67 -8.05
N ALA A 87 -13.37 -2.39 -8.34
CA ALA A 87 -14.71 -1.85 -8.63
C ALA A 87 -15.31 -2.46 -9.90
N LYS A 88 -14.50 -2.70 -10.95
CA LYS A 88 -14.94 -3.40 -12.16
C LYS A 88 -15.33 -4.86 -11.89
N ALA A 89 -14.74 -5.48 -10.88
CA ALA A 89 -15.13 -6.82 -10.41
C ALA A 89 -16.39 -6.79 -9.50
N GLY A 90 -17.01 -5.63 -9.31
CA GLY A 90 -18.26 -5.47 -8.56
C GLY A 90 -18.07 -5.16 -7.07
N ALA A 91 -16.88 -4.83 -6.61
CA ALA A 91 -16.64 -4.42 -5.23
C ALA A 91 -16.98 -2.95 -4.99
N ASP A 92 -17.35 -2.61 -3.76
CA ASP A 92 -17.48 -1.25 -3.26
C ASP A 92 -16.13 -0.76 -2.73
N VAL A 93 -15.47 0.18 -3.40
CA VAL A 93 -14.08 0.52 -3.15
C VAL A 93 -13.91 1.91 -2.54
N ILE A 94 -13.13 1.99 -1.47
CA ILE A 94 -12.59 3.23 -0.94
C ILE A 94 -11.10 3.29 -1.29
N GLY A 95 -10.72 4.20 -2.18
CA GLY A 95 -9.31 4.48 -2.48
C GLY A 95 -8.78 5.59 -1.59
N VAL A 96 -7.66 5.35 -0.95
CA VAL A 96 -7.01 6.27 0.00
C VAL A 96 -5.63 6.65 -0.50
N ASP A 97 -5.34 7.94 -0.61
CA ASP A 97 -3.99 8.44 -0.95
C ASP A 97 -3.73 9.79 -0.27
N VAL A 98 -2.47 10.06 0.05
CA VAL A 98 -2.05 11.34 0.63
C VAL A 98 -2.18 12.52 -0.34
N SER A 99 -2.19 12.24 -1.65
CA SER A 99 -2.25 13.23 -2.73
C SER A 99 -3.66 13.42 -3.24
N ARG A 100 -4.21 14.62 -3.00
CA ARG A 100 -5.51 15.02 -3.56
C ARG A 100 -5.55 14.91 -5.10
N THR A 101 -4.44 15.21 -5.78
CA THR A 101 -4.35 15.11 -7.25
C THR A 101 -4.48 13.66 -7.72
N MET A 102 -3.89 12.69 -7.00
CA MET A 102 -4.05 11.26 -7.29
C MET A 102 -5.52 10.84 -7.15
N ILE A 103 -6.15 11.21 -6.04
CA ILE A 103 -7.57 10.92 -5.79
C ILE A 103 -8.47 11.53 -6.88
N GLN A 104 -8.24 12.79 -7.26
CA GLN A 104 -9.02 13.43 -8.33
C GLN A 104 -8.91 12.67 -9.66
N ARG A 105 -7.71 12.17 -10.00
CA ARG A 105 -7.48 11.35 -11.20
C ARG A 105 -8.19 10.01 -11.12
N MET A 106 -8.06 9.30 -10.00
CA MET A 106 -8.80 8.05 -9.76
C MET A 106 -10.30 8.27 -9.96
N MET A 107 -10.87 9.29 -9.33
CA MET A 107 -12.30 9.60 -9.44
C MET A 107 -12.71 10.01 -10.85
N SER A 108 -11.85 10.71 -11.61
CA SER A 108 -12.08 11.02 -13.02
C SER A 108 -12.12 9.76 -13.87
N GLN A 109 -11.17 8.85 -13.67
CA GLN A 109 -11.12 7.56 -14.39
C GLN A 109 -12.32 6.68 -14.03
N ALA A 110 -12.73 6.63 -12.75
CA ALA A 110 -13.90 5.89 -12.31
C ALA A 110 -15.17 6.35 -13.03
N ARG A 111 -15.40 7.66 -13.12
CA ARG A 111 -16.53 8.23 -13.86
C ARG A 111 -16.47 7.91 -15.35
N HIS A 112 -15.31 8.07 -15.98
CA HIS A 112 -15.12 7.80 -17.40
C HIS A 112 -15.39 6.31 -17.75
N ASN A 113 -14.98 5.40 -16.88
CA ASN A 113 -15.14 3.97 -17.08
C ASN A 113 -16.51 3.42 -16.61
N GLY A 114 -17.39 4.28 -16.09
CA GLY A 114 -18.69 3.85 -15.55
C GLY A 114 -18.59 2.94 -14.31
N THR A 115 -17.47 2.95 -13.60
CA THR A 115 -17.27 2.19 -12.37
C THR A 115 -17.92 2.92 -11.20
N GLY A 116 -19.17 2.55 -10.88
CA GLY A 116 -20.04 3.30 -9.95
C GLY A 116 -19.66 3.25 -8.48
N SER A 117 -18.92 2.22 -8.03
CA SER A 117 -18.68 1.96 -6.61
C SER A 117 -17.26 2.34 -6.16
N VAL A 118 -16.76 3.51 -6.56
CA VAL A 118 -15.46 4.03 -6.11
C VAL A 118 -15.63 5.34 -5.36
N ARG A 119 -15.08 5.43 -4.18
CA ARG A 119 -14.95 6.65 -3.37
C ARG A 119 -13.48 6.95 -3.11
N GLY A 120 -13.11 8.22 -3.05
CA GLY A 120 -11.73 8.64 -2.85
C GLY A 120 -11.56 9.48 -1.59
N LEU A 121 -10.55 9.16 -0.77
CA LEU A 121 -10.17 9.90 0.44
C LEU A 121 -8.74 10.42 0.31
N ALA A 122 -8.57 11.74 0.36
CA ALA A 122 -7.24 12.38 0.27
C ALA A 122 -6.63 12.57 1.68
N VAL A 123 -6.27 11.47 2.34
CA VAL A 123 -5.73 11.44 3.70
C VAL A 123 -4.46 10.58 3.77
N PRO A 124 -3.52 10.86 4.69
CA PRO A 124 -2.42 9.96 4.97
C PRO A 124 -2.94 8.61 5.49
N ILE A 125 -2.36 7.49 5.03
CA ILE A 125 -2.78 6.14 5.42
C ILE A 125 -2.71 5.96 6.94
N GLU A 126 -1.64 6.46 7.56
CA GLU A 126 -1.38 6.40 8.99
C GLU A 126 -2.36 7.20 9.86
N HIS A 127 -3.18 8.05 9.23
CA HIS A 127 -4.22 8.85 9.88
C HIS A 127 -5.64 8.42 9.50
N LEU A 128 -5.76 7.41 8.63
CA LEU A 128 -7.07 6.90 8.23
C LEU A 128 -7.79 6.28 9.42
N LYS A 129 -9.05 6.62 9.59
CA LYS A 129 -9.96 5.99 10.54
C LYS A 129 -11.19 5.47 9.81
N LEU A 130 -11.47 4.20 9.96
CA LEU A 130 -12.68 3.56 9.46
C LEU A 130 -13.40 2.88 10.63
N PRO A 131 -14.72 2.67 10.55
CA PRO A 131 -15.45 1.88 11.54
C PRO A 131 -14.87 0.47 11.66
N ALA A 132 -14.92 -0.09 12.86
CA ALA A 132 -14.56 -1.49 13.04
C ALA A 132 -15.49 -2.41 12.23
N ALA A 133 -14.95 -3.52 11.75
CA ALA A 133 -15.69 -4.52 10.99
C ALA A 133 -16.50 -3.94 9.81
N SER A 134 -15.93 -2.95 9.09
CA SER A 134 -16.58 -2.27 7.96
C SER A 134 -16.06 -2.72 6.59
N ALA A 135 -14.95 -3.46 6.54
CA ALA A 135 -14.32 -3.90 5.30
C ALA A 135 -14.22 -5.43 5.22
N ASP A 136 -14.34 -5.97 4.01
CA ASP A 136 -14.08 -7.38 3.70
C ASP A 136 -12.64 -7.57 3.21
N LEU A 137 -12.06 -6.52 2.58
CA LEU A 137 -10.70 -6.51 2.08
C LEU A 137 -10.03 -5.17 2.36
N VAL A 138 -8.84 -5.22 2.93
CA VAL A 138 -7.88 -4.11 2.92
C VAL A 138 -6.71 -4.53 2.03
N ILE A 139 -6.41 -3.73 1.01
CA ILE A 139 -5.36 -4.04 0.05
C ILE A 139 -4.44 -2.84 -0.15
N THR A 140 -3.18 -3.10 -0.46
CA THR A 140 -2.20 -2.05 -0.76
C THR A 140 -1.20 -2.55 -1.79
N ASN A 141 -0.74 -1.63 -2.66
CA ASN A 141 0.25 -1.96 -3.67
C ASN A 141 1.31 -0.86 -3.80
N TYR A 142 2.56 -1.18 -3.48
CA TYR A 142 3.72 -0.27 -3.55
C TYR A 142 3.53 1.05 -2.78
N ALA A 143 2.94 1.00 -1.58
CA ALA A 143 2.68 2.18 -0.77
C ALA A 143 3.34 2.15 0.62
N LEU A 144 3.28 1.02 1.33
CA LEU A 144 3.68 0.96 2.73
C LEU A 144 5.21 1.03 2.95
N HIS A 145 6.02 0.71 1.94
CA HIS A 145 7.48 0.90 2.04
C HIS A 145 7.90 2.37 2.19
N HIS A 146 6.99 3.31 1.99
CA HIS A 146 7.23 4.73 2.25
C HIS A 146 6.99 5.13 3.71
N LEU A 147 6.29 4.32 4.49
CA LEU A 147 5.99 4.59 5.90
C LEU A 147 7.17 4.27 6.83
N LEU A 148 7.17 4.89 8.01
CA LEU A 148 8.02 4.46 9.12
C LEU A 148 7.61 3.05 9.57
N ASP A 149 8.54 2.29 10.16
CA ASP A 149 8.22 0.93 10.63
C ASP A 149 7.14 0.95 11.72
N SER A 150 7.16 1.99 12.60
CA SER A 150 6.10 2.22 13.60
C SER A 150 4.74 2.56 12.97
N ASP A 151 4.72 3.22 11.83
CA ASP A 151 3.48 3.57 11.14
C ASP A 151 2.93 2.37 10.38
N LYS A 152 3.81 1.46 9.86
CA LYS A 152 3.37 0.17 9.30
C LYS A 152 2.63 -0.68 10.34
N ASP A 153 3.18 -0.79 11.57
CA ASP A 153 2.52 -1.52 12.67
C ASP A 153 1.12 -0.94 12.96
N LYS A 154 1.01 0.38 13.09
CA LYS A 154 -0.28 1.04 13.30
C LYS A 154 -1.27 0.75 12.16
N VAL A 155 -0.83 0.85 10.91
CA VAL A 155 -1.68 0.61 9.74
C VAL A 155 -2.16 -0.84 9.71
N VAL A 156 -1.32 -1.83 10.03
CA VAL A 156 -1.72 -3.24 10.10
C VAL A 156 -2.74 -3.49 11.22
N ARG A 157 -2.52 -2.92 12.41
CA ARG A 157 -3.49 -3.00 13.53
C ARG A 157 -4.81 -2.31 13.19
N SER A 158 -4.76 -1.16 12.53
CA SER A 158 -5.96 -0.46 12.08
C SER A 158 -6.71 -1.27 11.02
N ALA A 159 -6.01 -1.85 10.05
CA ALA A 159 -6.61 -2.73 9.04
C ALA A 159 -7.28 -3.94 9.69
N PHE A 160 -6.64 -4.55 10.70
CA PHE A 160 -7.23 -5.65 11.47
C PHE A 160 -8.54 -5.23 12.15
N ALA A 161 -8.59 -4.03 12.75
CA ALA A 161 -9.80 -3.51 13.39
C ALA A 161 -10.92 -3.24 12.35
N TRP A 162 -10.58 -2.68 11.19
CA TRP A 162 -11.55 -2.37 10.12
C TRP A 162 -12.12 -3.62 9.45
N LEU A 163 -11.34 -4.68 9.37
CA LEU A 163 -11.78 -5.92 8.74
C LEU A 163 -12.88 -6.61 9.55
N ARG A 164 -13.87 -7.15 8.85
CA ARG A 164 -14.85 -8.10 9.40
C ARG A 164 -14.17 -9.41 9.76
N PRO A 165 -14.73 -10.21 10.66
CA PRO A 165 -14.32 -11.61 10.80
C PRO A 165 -14.32 -12.31 9.44
N GLY A 166 -13.27 -13.06 9.10
CA GLY A 166 -13.02 -13.64 7.79
C GLY A 166 -12.52 -12.68 6.71
N GLY A 167 -12.43 -11.38 7.01
CA GLY A 167 -11.88 -10.38 6.10
C GLY A 167 -10.36 -10.50 5.92
N GLN A 168 -9.83 -9.92 4.85
CA GLN A 168 -8.46 -10.15 4.40
C GLN A 168 -7.64 -8.87 4.33
N LEU A 169 -6.38 -8.94 4.75
CA LEU A 169 -5.35 -7.94 4.46
C LEU A 169 -4.40 -8.48 3.40
N VAL A 170 -4.24 -7.76 2.29
CA VAL A 170 -3.30 -8.10 1.21
C VAL A 170 -2.30 -6.97 1.03
N VAL A 171 -1.03 -7.24 1.33
CA VAL A 171 0.08 -6.31 1.20
C VAL A 171 0.96 -6.73 0.02
N ALA A 172 0.91 -5.98 -1.06
CA ALA A 172 1.74 -6.15 -2.25
C ALA A 172 2.78 -5.03 -2.30
N ASP A 173 4.03 -5.31 -1.98
CA ASP A 173 5.00 -4.23 -1.81
C ASP A 173 6.43 -4.64 -2.15
N MET A 174 7.30 -3.64 -2.22
CA MET A 174 8.73 -3.87 -2.19
C MET A 174 9.09 -4.51 -0.85
N MET A 175 9.56 -5.76 -0.91
CA MET A 175 9.91 -6.55 0.28
C MET A 175 11.37 -6.97 0.19
N LEU A 176 12.23 -6.15 0.73
CA LEU A 176 13.67 -6.34 0.74
C LEU A 176 14.20 -6.06 2.15
N GLY A 177 14.93 -7.02 2.69
CA GLY A 177 15.67 -6.85 3.92
C GLY A 177 16.94 -6.02 3.73
N ARG A 178 17.69 -5.82 4.82
CA ARG A 178 18.92 -5.00 4.84
C ARG A 178 20.16 -5.74 4.34
N GLY A 179 20.03 -6.73 3.46
CA GLY A 179 21.15 -7.58 3.04
C GLY A 179 21.50 -8.66 4.06
N ALA A 180 20.66 -8.88 5.07
CA ALA A 180 20.85 -9.91 6.08
C ALA A 180 20.74 -11.33 5.47
N THR A 181 19.86 -11.51 4.49
CA THR A 181 19.64 -12.79 3.84
C THR A 181 20.46 -12.93 2.54
N THR A 182 20.74 -14.18 2.14
CA THR A 182 21.38 -14.47 0.85
C THR A 182 20.52 -13.96 -0.32
N ARG A 183 19.18 -13.98 -0.19
CA ARG A 183 18.25 -13.42 -1.16
C ARG A 183 18.47 -11.92 -1.33
N ASP A 184 18.49 -11.16 -0.24
CA ASP A 184 18.71 -9.71 -0.27
C ASP A 184 20.04 -9.35 -0.95
N ARG A 185 21.12 -10.06 -0.58
CA ARG A 185 22.47 -9.84 -1.15
C ARG A 185 22.47 -10.09 -2.67
N LYS A 186 21.82 -11.16 -3.13
CA LYS A 186 21.70 -11.45 -4.56
C LYS A 186 20.91 -10.36 -5.31
N ILE A 187 19.82 -9.85 -4.73
CA ILE A 187 19.02 -8.78 -5.32
C ILE A 187 19.82 -7.48 -5.40
N ILE A 188 20.49 -7.10 -4.31
CA ILE A 188 21.35 -5.89 -4.25
C ILE A 188 22.49 -6.00 -5.28
N ALA A 189 23.20 -7.13 -5.30
CA ALA A 189 24.29 -7.36 -6.23
C ALA A 189 23.82 -7.35 -7.69
N GLY A 190 22.65 -7.92 -7.98
CA GLY A 190 22.04 -7.88 -9.32
C GLY A 190 21.71 -6.45 -9.76
N LYS A 191 21.11 -5.64 -8.89
CA LYS A 191 20.83 -4.23 -9.17
C LYS A 191 22.12 -3.41 -9.38
N ILE A 192 23.14 -3.63 -8.56
CA ILE A 192 24.46 -2.99 -8.71
C ILE A 192 25.06 -3.34 -10.08
N ARG A 193 25.04 -4.64 -10.45
CA ARG A 193 25.58 -5.11 -11.74
C ARG A 193 24.87 -4.46 -12.94
N ILE A 194 23.54 -4.37 -12.91
CA ILE A 194 22.74 -3.73 -13.97
C ILE A 194 23.09 -2.23 -14.08
N MET A 195 23.22 -1.55 -12.95
CA MET A 195 23.57 -0.12 -12.93
C MET A 195 25.01 0.11 -13.40
N ALA A 196 25.96 -0.72 -12.97
CA ALA A 196 27.36 -0.62 -13.35
C ALA A 196 27.55 -0.76 -14.88
N LYS A 197 26.73 -1.58 -15.54
CA LYS A 197 26.76 -1.71 -17.02
C LYS A 197 26.42 -0.42 -17.78
N LYS A 198 25.86 0.60 -17.09
CA LYS A 198 25.50 1.91 -17.68
C LYS A 198 26.64 2.94 -17.58
N GLY A 199 27.85 2.51 -17.21
CA GLY A 199 29.05 3.36 -17.13
C GLY A 199 28.98 4.41 -16.01
N ILE A 200 29.68 5.55 -16.19
CA ILE A 200 29.80 6.63 -15.18
C ILE A 200 28.45 7.09 -14.62
N PRO A 201 27.39 7.34 -15.43
CA PRO A 201 26.07 7.68 -14.88
C PRO A 201 25.48 6.56 -14.00
N GLY A 202 25.81 5.30 -14.29
CA GLY A 202 25.41 4.15 -13.49
C GLY A 202 26.07 4.14 -12.11
N TYR A 203 27.36 4.41 -12.03
CA TYR A 203 28.09 4.50 -10.75
C TYR A 203 27.57 5.63 -9.84
N TRP A 204 27.32 6.82 -10.38
CA TRP A 204 26.68 7.92 -9.66
C TRP A 204 25.31 7.51 -9.13
N ARG A 205 24.54 6.77 -9.91
CA ARG A 205 23.21 6.26 -9.52
C ARG A 205 23.33 5.20 -8.42
N ILE A 206 24.35 4.34 -8.47
CA ILE A 206 24.65 3.36 -7.41
C ILE A 206 24.96 4.11 -6.10
N LEU A 207 25.89 5.06 -6.12
CA LEU A 207 26.32 5.80 -4.93
C LEU A 207 25.14 6.54 -4.29
N LYS A 208 24.31 7.22 -5.10
CA LYS A 208 23.09 7.91 -4.64
C LYS A 208 22.05 6.94 -4.05
N ASN A 209 21.89 5.77 -4.65
CA ASN A 209 20.92 4.77 -4.18
C ASN A 209 21.44 4.03 -2.95
N VAL A 210 22.73 3.74 -2.85
CA VAL A 210 23.35 3.17 -1.65
C VAL A 210 23.18 4.14 -0.46
N GLY A 211 23.47 5.43 -0.66
CA GLY A 211 23.21 6.43 0.37
C GLY A 211 21.73 6.47 0.81
N ARG A 212 20.79 6.50 -0.15
CA ARG A 212 19.35 6.48 0.15
C ARG A 212 18.91 5.21 0.90
N PHE A 213 19.47 4.07 0.52
CA PHE A 213 19.18 2.79 1.15
C PHE A 213 19.74 2.71 2.57
N LEU A 214 20.99 3.14 2.77
CA LEU A 214 21.64 3.15 4.09
C LEU A 214 20.96 4.11 5.06
N PHE A 215 20.60 5.31 4.60
CA PHE A 215 19.99 6.34 5.44
C PHE A 215 18.45 6.25 5.49
N ARG A 216 17.82 5.30 4.79
CA ARG A 216 16.35 5.11 4.75
C ARG A 216 15.56 6.40 4.52
N VAL A 217 16.09 7.31 3.72
CA VAL A 217 15.56 8.69 3.61
C VAL A 217 14.19 8.74 2.95
N HIS A 218 13.86 7.78 2.04
CA HIS A 218 12.62 7.82 1.26
C HIS A 218 11.90 6.48 1.16
N GLU A 219 12.57 5.37 1.38
CA GLU A 219 12.02 4.01 1.22
C GLU A 219 12.50 3.13 2.37
N ARG A 220 11.57 2.47 3.02
CA ARG A 220 11.79 1.61 4.20
C ARG A 220 11.13 0.26 4.00
N PRO A 221 11.54 -0.49 2.96
CA PRO A 221 11.02 -1.84 2.79
C PRO A 221 11.42 -2.70 3.98
N ILE A 222 10.56 -3.65 4.31
CA ILE A 222 10.85 -4.73 5.26
C ILE A 222 10.76 -6.06 4.52
N SER A 223 11.42 -7.10 5.06
CA SER A 223 11.46 -8.40 4.39
C SER A 223 10.09 -9.09 4.41
N PRO A 224 9.84 -10.07 3.52
CA PRO A 224 8.61 -10.87 3.57
C PRO A 224 8.39 -11.54 4.93
N GLU A 225 9.45 -12.01 5.57
CA GLU A 225 9.41 -12.65 6.87
C GLU A 225 9.05 -11.66 8.00
N ALA A 226 9.46 -10.39 7.85
CA ALA A 226 9.08 -9.33 8.78
C ALA A 226 7.59 -8.96 8.62
N TRP A 227 7.08 -8.90 7.38
CA TRP A 227 5.65 -8.72 7.11
C TRP A 227 4.83 -9.87 7.70
N ARG A 228 5.26 -11.11 7.46
CA ARG A 228 4.59 -12.29 8.00
C ARG A 228 4.48 -12.21 9.51
N ARG A 229 5.60 -12.01 10.22
CA ARG A 229 5.61 -11.87 11.68
C ARG A 229 4.69 -10.75 12.16
N LEU A 230 4.72 -9.58 11.52
CA LEU A 230 3.86 -8.47 11.89
C LEU A 230 2.37 -8.82 11.79
N LEU A 231 1.95 -9.52 10.71
CA LEU A 231 0.58 -9.94 10.57
C LEU A 231 0.21 -10.97 11.65
N GLU A 232 1.06 -11.98 11.89
CA GLU A 232 0.86 -13.02 12.92
C GLU A 232 0.78 -12.38 14.33
N GLU A 233 1.67 -11.44 14.67
CA GLU A 233 1.67 -10.70 15.94
C GLU A 233 0.41 -9.84 16.15
N VAL A 234 -0.19 -9.33 15.09
CA VAL A 234 -1.44 -8.57 15.16
C VAL A 234 -2.67 -9.48 15.30
N GLY A 235 -2.54 -10.77 14.96
CA GLY A 235 -3.59 -11.76 15.12
C GLY A 235 -4.23 -12.23 13.82
N PHE A 236 -3.59 -12.01 12.66
CA PHE A 236 -4.03 -12.61 11.40
C PHE A 236 -3.68 -14.08 11.36
N ASP A 237 -4.60 -14.90 10.87
CA ASP A 237 -4.42 -16.32 10.59
C ASP A 237 -4.11 -16.57 9.11
N GLY A 238 -3.64 -17.77 8.79
CA GLY A 238 -3.41 -18.22 7.41
C GLY A 238 -2.47 -17.32 6.64
N VAL A 239 -1.41 -16.81 7.30
CA VAL A 239 -0.50 -15.84 6.66
C VAL A 239 0.31 -16.49 5.55
N GLU A 240 0.01 -16.10 4.32
CA GLU A 240 0.67 -16.57 3.10
C GLU A 240 1.61 -15.52 2.53
N THR A 241 2.72 -15.96 1.96
CA THR A 241 3.69 -15.07 1.30
C THR A 241 4.07 -15.63 -0.07
N THR A 242 3.90 -14.82 -1.13
CA THR A 242 4.26 -15.19 -2.50
C THR A 242 5.26 -14.18 -3.06
N ALA A 243 6.47 -14.64 -3.39
CA ALA A 243 7.44 -13.84 -4.13
C ALA A 243 7.00 -13.71 -5.60
N VAL A 244 6.95 -12.49 -6.13
CA VAL A 244 6.45 -12.21 -7.49
C VAL A 244 7.58 -11.78 -8.42
N VAL A 245 8.39 -10.83 -7.96
CA VAL A 245 9.62 -10.40 -8.64
C VAL A 245 10.76 -10.37 -7.61
N ALA A 246 11.97 -10.16 -8.07
CA ALA A 246 13.15 -10.24 -7.19
C ALA A 246 13.00 -9.41 -5.91
N GLU A 247 12.50 -8.17 -6.02
CA GLU A 247 12.41 -7.21 -4.91
C GLU A 247 11.00 -7.04 -4.33
N ALA A 248 9.98 -7.73 -4.86
CA ALA A 248 8.62 -7.55 -4.37
C ALA A 248 7.88 -8.88 -4.18
N ALA A 249 7.03 -8.89 -3.19
CA ALA A 249 6.20 -10.02 -2.82
C ALA A 249 4.78 -9.55 -2.45
N VAL A 250 3.89 -10.51 -2.31
CA VAL A 250 2.55 -10.32 -1.76
C VAL A 250 2.46 -11.13 -0.47
N VAL A 251 1.98 -10.49 0.59
CA VAL A 251 1.63 -11.15 1.85
C VAL A 251 0.15 -10.97 2.09
N LYS A 252 -0.56 -12.05 2.39
CA LYS A 252 -1.99 -12.10 2.72
C LYS A 252 -2.14 -12.66 4.13
N GLY A 253 -3.05 -12.08 4.91
CA GLY A 253 -3.50 -12.63 6.18
C GLY A 253 -5.02 -12.51 6.29
N ILE A 254 -5.65 -13.42 7.01
CA ILE A 254 -7.08 -13.49 7.21
C ILE A 254 -7.39 -13.16 8.66
N LYS A 255 -8.33 -12.25 8.92
CA LYS A 255 -8.82 -12.01 10.27
C LYS A 255 -9.64 -13.21 10.72
N PRO A 256 -9.36 -13.81 11.90
CA PRO A 256 -10.13 -14.93 12.43
C PRO A 256 -11.65 -14.66 12.40
N SER A 257 -12.41 -15.74 12.19
CA SER A 257 -13.89 -15.65 12.16
C SER A 257 -14.52 -15.65 13.56
N VAL A 258 -13.70 -15.94 14.58
CA VAL A 258 -14.11 -15.96 16.00
C VAL A 258 -13.06 -15.28 16.85
#